data_6f4282c2b9b9a325a1f80a42d86aba8c
#
_entry.id   6f4282c2b9b9a325a1f80a42d86aba8c
#
_cell.length_a   1.000
_cell.length_b   1.000
_cell.length_c   1.000
_cell.angle_alpha   90.00
_cell.angle_beta   90.00
_cell.angle_gamma   90.00
#
_symmetry.space_group_name_H-M   'P 1'
#
loop_
_entity.id
_entity.type
_entity.pdbx_description
1 polymer ?
#
loop_
_entity_poly.entity_id
_entity_poly.type
_entity_poly.pdbx_seq_one_letter_code
_entity_poly.pdbx_strand_id
1 'polypeptide(L)'
;RADRDRAEQLYDRLAHARHEPAVETALEAALVQFTPKSEADAEGRAADRLHRLLERQSYRLAFWRLASQEINYRRFFDINDLAGLRMEDPALFDAAHKKVVELMGAGRADGVRLDHVDGLLDPVDYLVRLNRTLKRAGADAPSVHVEKILGHDEALRADWPVDGTTGYEVMNLLHGLQVSPEARRPLMTLYRDLVAPTAGFVEEVVASKHLIMATSLAAELNVLAGDLNRIAKRSRLTRDYARQSLRDALAHVVAHFPVYRTYVTPKGAAAADRAIIKRAVDRARHAATTPDLSIYDFVEAVLTTDAAAAPWPGARRGEIVRFARRFQQYTGPVTAKAVEDTAFYRWFPLVSLNEVGGEPDHFATTPETFHAANAERLAHWPRAFVATATHDHKRGEDVRAR
;
A
#
# COMPACT_ATOMS: atom_id res chain seq x y z
N ARG A 1 9.65 7.85 25.39
CA ARG A 1 8.36 8.35 25.94
C ARG A 1 8.64 9.50 26.91
N ALA A 2 9.47 9.29 27.95
CA ALA A 2 9.84 10.35 28.93
C ALA A 2 10.44 11.62 28.27
N ASP A 3 11.30 11.47 27.27
CA ASP A 3 11.89 12.62 26.55
C ASP A 3 10.86 13.40 25.72
N ARG A 4 9.87 12.71 25.17
CA ARG A 4 8.78 13.33 24.44
C ARG A 4 7.89 14.14 25.39
N ASP A 5 7.47 13.53 26.51
CA ASP A 5 6.63 14.20 27.51
C ASP A 5 7.34 15.44 28.07
N ARG A 6 8.65 15.38 28.27
CA ARG A 6 9.48 16.52 28.69
C ARG A 6 9.56 17.61 27.61
N ALA A 7 9.68 17.24 26.36
CA ALA A 7 9.70 18.19 25.24
C ALA A 7 8.36 18.92 25.14
N GLU A 8 7.23 18.21 25.23
CA GLU A 8 5.89 18.81 25.24
C GLU A 8 5.73 19.82 26.40
N GLN A 9 6.14 19.47 27.62
CA GLN A 9 6.11 20.38 28.75
C GLN A 9 6.98 21.65 28.53
N LEU A 10 8.13 21.51 27.89
CA LEU A 10 9.00 22.68 27.58
C LEU A 10 8.37 23.57 26.51
N TYR A 11 7.73 22.99 25.48
CA TYR A 11 7.00 23.75 24.47
C TYR A 11 5.81 24.49 25.08
N ASP A 12 5.05 23.87 25.95
CA ASP A 12 3.92 24.51 26.65
C ASP A 12 4.41 25.71 27.53
N ARG A 13 5.49 25.51 28.27
CA ARG A 13 6.10 26.59 29.07
C ARG A 13 6.56 27.77 28.20
N LEU A 14 7.23 27.46 27.08
CA LEU A 14 7.69 28.50 26.14
C LEU A 14 6.48 29.22 25.49
N ALA A 15 5.44 28.48 25.10
CA ALA A 15 4.22 29.05 24.53
C ALA A 15 3.51 30.00 25.49
N HIS A 16 3.50 29.70 26.79
CA HIS A 16 2.94 30.60 27.81
C HIS A 16 3.81 31.83 28.07
N ALA A 17 5.12 31.62 28.12
CA ALA A 17 6.06 32.70 28.44
C ALA A 17 6.43 33.60 27.24
N ARG A 18 6.11 33.20 26.00
CA ARG A 18 6.56 33.92 24.79
C ARG A 18 6.14 35.38 24.68
N HIS A 19 5.12 35.81 25.41
CA HIS A 19 4.63 37.17 25.44
C HIS A 19 5.25 38.00 26.58
N GLU A 20 6.13 37.43 27.41
CA GLU A 20 6.89 38.17 28.39
C GLU A 20 8.03 38.93 27.68
N PRO A 21 8.20 40.26 27.87
CA PRO A 21 9.19 41.06 27.12
C PRO A 21 10.62 40.51 27.22
N ALA A 22 10.99 39.99 28.38
CA ALA A 22 12.32 39.38 28.58
C ALA A 22 12.52 38.09 27.75
N VAL A 23 11.46 37.28 27.63
CA VAL A 23 11.49 36.01 26.83
C VAL A 23 11.49 36.35 25.36
N GLU A 24 10.69 37.30 24.92
CA GLU A 24 10.65 37.78 23.53
C GLU A 24 12.02 38.31 23.09
N THR A 25 12.64 39.20 23.89
CA THR A 25 14.00 39.71 23.64
C THR A 25 15.04 38.56 23.56
N ALA A 26 14.94 37.57 24.45
CA ALA A 26 15.85 36.43 24.45
C ALA A 26 15.66 35.54 23.22
N LEU A 27 14.42 35.34 22.76
CA LEU A 27 14.10 34.57 21.52
C LEU A 27 14.64 35.32 20.29
N GLU A 28 14.42 36.62 20.19
CA GLU A 28 14.95 37.41 19.08
C GLU A 28 16.48 37.36 19.03
N ALA A 29 17.15 37.53 20.18
CA ALA A 29 18.60 37.43 20.30
C ALA A 29 19.11 36.01 19.89
N ALA A 30 18.37 34.98 20.23
CA ALA A 30 18.68 33.61 19.80
C ALA A 30 18.53 33.43 18.28
N LEU A 31 17.44 33.95 17.69
CA LEU A 31 17.18 33.88 16.25
C LEU A 31 18.23 34.61 15.40
N VAL A 32 18.68 35.79 15.88
CA VAL A 32 19.74 36.56 15.22
C VAL A 32 21.03 35.74 15.00
N GLN A 33 21.32 34.78 15.87
CA GLN A 33 22.51 33.91 15.71
C GLN A 33 22.44 33.00 14.47
N PHE A 34 21.24 32.70 13.98
CA PHE A 34 20.98 31.86 12.80
C PHE A 34 20.65 32.70 11.57
N THR A 35 20.47 34.02 11.71
CA THR A 35 20.19 34.91 10.59
C THR A 35 21.52 35.28 9.92
N PRO A 36 21.70 35.06 8.62
CA PRO A 36 22.91 35.44 7.91
C PRO A 36 23.01 36.97 7.81
N LYS A 37 24.23 37.51 7.97
CA LYS A 37 24.52 38.96 7.88
C LYS A 37 24.95 39.37 6.45
N SER A 38 25.28 38.43 5.60
CA SER A 38 25.67 38.61 4.21
C SER A 38 25.47 37.29 3.46
N GLU A 39 25.55 37.28 2.11
CA GLU A 39 25.53 36.07 1.30
C GLU A 39 26.65 35.11 1.70
N ALA A 40 27.87 35.59 1.90
CA ALA A 40 28.98 34.78 2.35
C ALA A 40 28.78 34.17 3.75
N ASP A 41 28.05 34.83 4.66
CA ASP A 41 27.69 34.27 5.96
C ASP A 41 26.52 33.28 5.84
N ALA A 42 25.63 33.43 4.85
CA ALA A 42 24.55 32.50 4.56
C ALA A 42 25.09 31.15 4.07
N GLU A 43 26.16 31.14 3.27
CA GLU A 43 26.84 29.93 2.80
C GLU A 43 27.91 29.40 3.79
N GLY A 44 28.28 30.18 4.79
CA GLY A 44 29.35 29.88 5.75
C GLY A 44 28.84 29.63 7.18
N ARG A 45 29.29 30.48 8.13
CA ARG A 45 29.09 30.27 9.58
C ARG A 45 27.63 30.22 10.04
N ALA A 46 26.73 30.96 9.41
CA ALA A 46 25.30 30.92 9.76
C ALA A 46 24.70 29.58 9.32
N ALA A 47 25.02 29.10 8.11
CA ALA A 47 24.62 27.80 7.63
C ALA A 47 25.16 26.66 8.51
N ASP A 48 26.44 26.73 8.92
CA ASP A 48 27.04 25.73 9.82
C ASP A 48 26.39 25.70 11.21
N ARG A 49 25.99 26.87 11.73
CA ARG A 49 25.26 26.92 13.01
C ARG A 49 23.88 26.28 12.89
N LEU A 50 23.16 26.62 11.83
CA LEU A 50 21.85 26.06 11.55
C LEU A 50 21.94 24.55 11.29
N HIS A 51 22.91 24.09 10.49
CA HIS A 51 23.15 22.67 10.25
C HIS A 51 23.38 21.91 11.56
N ARG A 52 24.25 22.39 12.44
CA ARG A 52 24.49 21.77 13.76
C ARG A 52 23.24 21.74 14.64
N LEU A 53 22.37 22.75 14.57
CA LEU A 53 21.08 22.74 15.26
C LEU A 53 20.15 21.66 14.70
N LEU A 54 20.05 21.56 13.37
CA LEU A 54 19.20 20.60 12.67
C LEU A 54 19.65 19.14 12.93
N GLU A 55 20.97 18.88 12.93
CA GLU A 55 21.51 17.55 13.24
C GLU A 55 21.20 17.07 14.68
N ARG A 56 20.81 17.97 15.58
CA ARG A 56 20.40 17.64 16.96
C ARG A 56 18.90 17.39 17.09
N GLN A 57 18.13 17.57 15.99
CA GLN A 57 16.70 17.32 16.01
C GLN A 57 16.38 15.82 15.85
N SER A 58 15.16 15.44 16.18
CA SER A 58 14.65 14.07 15.94
C SER A 58 14.21 13.83 14.50
N TYR A 59 14.35 14.82 13.62
CA TYR A 59 14.08 14.76 12.18
C TYR A 59 15.30 15.29 11.40
N ARG A 60 15.42 14.89 10.15
CA ARG A 60 16.43 15.38 9.23
C ARG A 60 15.75 16.10 8.06
N LEU A 61 16.13 17.33 7.81
CA LEU A 61 15.79 17.99 6.55
C LEU A 61 16.69 17.41 5.44
N ALA A 62 16.08 16.91 4.40
CA ALA A 62 16.78 16.30 3.29
C ALA A 62 16.31 16.92 1.96
N PHE A 63 17.19 16.86 0.96
CA PHE A 63 16.83 17.31 -0.37
C PHE A 63 15.68 16.44 -0.92
N TRP A 64 14.64 17.05 -1.46
CA TRP A 64 13.39 16.36 -1.84
C TRP A 64 13.57 15.16 -2.77
N ARG A 65 14.61 15.17 -3.63
CA ARG A 65 14.92 14.05 -4.54
C ARG A 65 15.34 12.77 -3.81
N LEU A 66 15.77 12.86 -2.55
CA LEU A 66 16.10 11.68 -1.75
C LEU A 66 14.85 10.96 -1.20
N ALA A 67 13.67 11.56 -1.30
CA ALA A 67 12.45 11.00 -0.74
C ALA A 67 12.16 9.57 -1.23
N SER A 68 12.36 9.28 -2.51
CA SER A 68 12.14 7.96 -3.09
C SER A 68 13.02 6.85 -2.46
N GLN A 69 14.17 7.21 -1.89
CA GLN A 69 15.16 6.27 -1.33
C GLN A 69 15.29 6.31 0.19
N GLU A 70 14.99 7.47 0.83
CA GLU A 70 15.29 7.74 2.23
C GLU A 70 14.08 8.07 3.10
N ILE A 71 12.89 8.24 2.51
CA ILE A 71 11.69 8.55 3.29
C ILE A 71 11.41 7.43 4.30
N ASN A 72 11.13 7.79 5.56
CA ASN A 72 11.02 6.83 6.66
C ASN A 72 9.65 6.82 7.34
N TYR A 73 8.64 7.43 6.70
CA TYR A 73 7.24 7.35 7.09
C TYR A 73 6.41 6.73 5.96
N ARG A 74 5.26 6.15 6.29
CA ARG A 74 4.35 5.60 5.29
C ARG A 74 3.61 6.73 4.58
N ARG A 75 3.53 6.65 3.27
CA ARG A 75 2.82 7.58 2.39
C ARG A 75 1.56 6.94 1.83
N PHE A 76 0.64 7.76 1.35
CA PHE A 76 -0.38 7.33 0.42
C PHE A 76 0.28 7.11 -0.95
N PHE A 77 0.42 5.85 -1.35
CA PHE A 77 1.22 5.43 -2.52
C PHE A 77 2.65 6.01 -2.47
N ASP A 78 3.01 6.85 -3.44
CA ASP A 78 4.30 7.52 -3.57
C ASP A 78 4.21 9.06 -3.37
N ILE A 79 3.08 9.57 -2.84
CA ILE A 79 2.84 11.01 -2.63
C ILE A 79 3.45 11.44 -1.30
N ASN A 80 4.54 12.22 -1.36
CA ASN A 80 5.32 12.62 -0.19
C ASN A 80 4.53 13.45 0.83
N ASP A 81 3.59 14.28 0.36
CA ASP A 81 2.82 15.20 1.19
C ASP A 81 1.64 14.52 1.91
N LEU A 82 1.34 13.26 1.57
CA LEU A 82 0.26 12.50 2.16
C LEU A 82 0.81 11.39 3.08
N ALA A 83 1.09 11.75 4.33
CA ALA A 83 1.50 10.78 5.35
C ALA A 83 0.35 9.84 5.72
N GLY A 84 0.62 8.52 5.71
CA GLY A 84 -0.36 7.51 6.09
C GLY A 84 -0.66 7.55 7.59
N LEU A 85 -1.90 7.77 7.95
CA LEU A 85 -2.35 7.80 9.34
C LEU A 85 -2.39 6.40 9.96
N ARG A 86 -2.11 6.32 11.27
CA ARG A 86 -2.12 5.08 12.05
C ARG A 86 -3.53 4.80 12.58
N MET A 87 -4.44 4.36 11.70
CA MET A 87 -5.84 4.10 12.07
C MET A 87 -6.02 3.00 13.13
N GLU A 88 -4.98 2.21 13.40
CA GLU A 88 -4.94 1.27 14.52
C GLU A 88 -4.82 1.95 15.90
N ASP A 89 -4.41 3.23 15.94
CA ASP A 89 -4.41 4.04 17.16
C ASP A 89 -5.85 4.50 17.48
N PRO A 90 -6.40 4.16 18.67
CA PRO A 90 -7.80 4.50 19.01
C PRO A 90 -8.07 6.00 19.03
N ALA A 91 -7.16 6.81 19.57
CA ALA A 91 -7.38 8.25 19.69
C ALA A 91 -7.38 8.92 18.30
N LEU A 92 -6.48 8.46 17.41
CA LEU A 92 -6.43 8.95 16.04
C LEU A 92 -7.66 8.49 15.24
N PHE A 93 -8.09 7.23 15.40
CA PHE A 93 -9.31 6.74 14.79
C PHE A 93 -10.52 7.58 15.18
N ASP A 94 -10.71 7.85 16.48
CA ASP A 94 -11.85 8.62 16.98
C ASP A 94 -11.81 10.06 16.45
N ALA A 95 -10.63 10.70 16.43
CA ALA A 95 -10.46 12.04 15.89
C ALA A 95 -10.78 12.11 14.39
N ALA A 96 -10.28 11.14 13.60
CA ALA A 96 -10.48 11.10 12.15
C ALA A 96 -11.94 10.84 11.76
N HIS A 97 -12.68 10.06 12.56
CA HIS A 97 -14.06 9.68 12.25
C HIS A 97 -15.12 10.57 12.92
N LYS A 98 -14.72 11.53 13.76
CA LYS A 98 -15.66 12.36 14.54
C LYS A 98 -16.79 12.94 13.67
N LYS A 99 -16.46 13.53 12.52
CA LYS A 99 -17.46 14.16 11.65
C LYS A 99 -18.37 13.13 10.96
N VAL A 100 -17.82 12.02 10.51
CA VAL A 100 -18.60 10.93 9.90
C VAL A 100 -19.59 10.36 10.92
N VAL A 101 -19.13 10.08 12.13
CA VAL A 101 -19.95 9.54 13.24
C VAL A 101 -21.08 10.52 13.60
N GLU A 102 -20.81 11.82 13.65
CA GLU A 102 -21.81 12.86 13.87
C GLU A 102 -22.91 12.87 12.78
N LEU A 103 -22.51 12.82 11.52
CA LEU A 103 -23.45 12.85 10.38
C LEU A 103 -24.31 11.58 10.33
N MET A 104 -23.70 10.42 10.54
CA MET A 104 -24.39 9.13 10.55
C MET A 104 -25.37 9.03 11.73
N GLY A 105 -24.93 9.42 12.93
CA GLY A 105 -25.78 9.42 14.13
C GLY A 105 -26.95 10.41 14.07
N ALA A 106 -26.82 11.48 13.31
CA ALA A 106 -27.88 12.46 13.06
C ALA A 106 -28.82 12.06 11.89
N GLY A 107 -28.61 10.89 11.27
CA GLY A 107 -29.39 10.45 10.10
C GLY A 107 -29.20 11.33 8.87
N ARG A 108 -28.04 12.00 8.73
CA ARG A 108 -27.73 12.86 7.58
C ARG A 108 -26.94 12.13 6.50
N ALA A 109 -26.56 10.90 6.76
CA ALA A 109 -25.92 9.99 5.81
C ALA A 109 -26.34 8.56 6.14
N ASP A 110 -26.56 7.74 5.09
CA ASP A 110 -27.08 6.36 5.20
C ASP A 110 -25.96 5.32 5.12
N GLY A 111 -24.75 5.74 4.73
CA GLY A 111 -23.63 4.84 4.60
C GLY A 111 -22.30 5.56 4.39
N VAL A 112 -21.24 4.76 4.27
CA VAL A 112 -19.88 5.22 4.05
C VAL A 112 -19.22 4.44 2.90
N ARG A 113 -18.46 5.14 2.06
CA ARG A 113 -17.47 4.57 1.16
C ARG A 113 -16.10 4.76 1.78
N LEU A 114 -15.36 3.70 1.92
CA LEU A 114 -14.01 3.68 2.48
C LEU A 114 -13.00 3.53 1.37
N ASP A 115 -12.22 4.56 1.20
CA ASP A 115 -11.13 4.62 0.23
C ASP A 115 -9.91 3.85 0.72
N HIS A 116 -9.23 3.15 -0.20
CA HIS A 116 -7.92 2.52 0.01
C HIS A 116 -7.81 1.67 1.29
N VAL A 117 -8.80 0.82 1.57
CA VAL A 117 -8.77 -0.05 2.77
C VAL A 117 -7.55 -0.99 2.80
N ASP A 118 -6.99 -1.31 1.65
CA ASP A 118 -5.77 -2.11 1.51
C ASP A 118 -4.51 -1.39 2.06
N GLY A 119 -4.55 -0.07 2.22
CA GLY A 119 -3.52 0.70 2.90
C GLY A 119 -3.47 0.54 4.42
N LEU A 120 -4.54 0.03 5.03
CA LEU A 120 -4.63 -0.16 6.48
C LEU A 120 -3.72 -1.29 6.98
N LEU A 121 -3.28 -1.19 8.22
CA LEU A 121 -2.50 -2.25 8.87
C LEU A 121 -3.34 -3.52 9.05
N ASP A 122 -4.60 -3.35 9.48
CA ASP A 122 -5.57 -4.41 9.71
C ASP A 122 -6.96 -3.94 9.26
N PRO A 123 -7.35 -4.21 8.00
CA PRO A 123 -8.65 -3.80 7.49
C PRO A 123 -9.82 -4.39 8.26
N VAL A 124 -9.72 -5.65 8.71
CA VAL A 124 -10.83 -6.30 9.45
C VAL A 124 -11.07 -5.64 10.79
N ASP A 125 -10.01 -5.40 11.57
CA ASP A 125 -10.14 -4.71 12.86
C ASP A 125 -10.71 -3.30 12.70
N TYR A 126 -10.24 -2.58 11.67
CA TYR A 126 -10.77 -1.25 11.35
C TYR A 126 -12.26 -1.29 11.00
N LEU A 127 -12.70 -2.20 10.13
CA LEU A 127 -14.11 -2.33 9.72
C LEU A 127 -15.02 -2.73 10.89
N VAL A 128 -14.57 -3.66 11.73
CA VAL A 128 -15.30 -4.06 12.94
C VAL A 128 -15.43 -2.87 13.91
N ARG A 129 -14.37 -2.11 14.11
CA ARG A 129 -14.36 -0.92 14.96
C ARG A 129 -15.29 0.15 14.41
N LEU A 130 -15.23 0.44 13.12
CA LEU A 130 -16.07 1.43 12.45
C LEU A 130 -17.55 1.08 12.61
N ASN A 131 -17.95 -0.14 12.25
CA ASN A 131 -19.34 -0.59 12.38
C ASN A 131 -19.85 -0.47 13.82
N ARG A 132 -19.02 -0.85 14.80
CA ARG A 132 -19.37 -0.71 16.22
C ARG A 132 -19.57 0.76 16.61
N THR A 133 -18.71 1.64 16.11
CA THR A 133 -18.77 3.07 16.42
C THR A 133 -20.00 3.72 15.80
N LEU A 134 -20.33 3.43 14.55
CA LEU A 134 -21.50 3.93 13.86
C LEU A 134 -22.81 3.47 14.56
N LYS A 135 -22.90 2.19 14.91
CA LYS A 135 -24.06 1.65 15.67
C LYS A 135 -24.23 2.33 17.04
N ARG A 136 -23.14 2.58 17.76
CA ARG A 136 -23.18 3.31 19.05
C ARG A 136 -23.65 4.75 18.91
N ALA A 137 -23.36 5.37 17.78
CA ALA A 137 -23.81 6.73 17.48
C ALA A 137 -25.29 6.81 17.05
N GLY A 138 -25.98 5.68 16.94
CA GLY A 138 -27.41 5.64 16.57
C GLY A 138 -27.64 5.51 15.06
N ALA A 139 -26.63 5.22 14.25
CA ALA A 139 -26.84 4.94 12.84
C ALA A 139 -27.65 3.64 12.66
N ASP A 140 -28.78 3.74 11.98
CA ASP A 140 -29.67 2.61 11.71
C ASP A 140 -29.19 1.88 10.44
N ALA A 141 -28.72 0.64 10.61
CA ALA A 141 -28.25 -0.25 9.55
C ALA A 141 -27.36 0.45 8.49
N PRO A 142 -26.26 1.13 8.91
CA PRO A 142 -25.43 1.90 8.00
C PRO A 142 -24.85 0.99 6.92
N SER A 143 -24.90 1.43 5.66
CA SER A 143 -24.21 0.72 4.59
C SER A 143 -22.72 1.04 4.59
N VAL A 144 -21.88 0.01 4.41
CA VAL A 144 -20.43 0.14 4.38
C VAL A 144 -19.89 -0.48 3.09
N HIS A 145 -19.33 0.36 2.23
CA HIS A 145 -18.71 -0.07 0.97
C HIS A 145 -17.22 0.21 1.01
N VAL A 146 -16.45 -0.71 0.46
CA VAL A 146 -14.98 -0.60 0.45
C VAL A 146 -14.47 -0.46 -0.97
N GLU A 147 -13.56 0.49 -1.16
CA GLU A 147 -12.70 0.48 -2.34
C GLU A 147 -11.65 -0.61 -2.14
N LYS A 148 -11.89 -1.72 -2.79
CA LYS A 148 -11.01 -2.88 -2.84
C LYS A 148 -10.95 -3.35 -4.28
N ILE A 149 -9.75 -3.31 -4.85
CA ILE A 149 -9.54 -3.84 -6.19
C ILE A 149 -9.30 -5.35 -6.06
N LEU A 150 -10.24 -6.12 -6.61
CA LEU A 150 -10.15 -7.59 -6.64
C LEU A 150 -9.37 -8.02 -7.87
N GLY A 151 -8.42 -8.94 -7.70
CA GLY A 151 -7.79 -9.66 -8.81
C GLY A 151 -8.81 -10.61 -9.47
N HIS A 152 -8.50 -11.10 -10.66
CA HIS A 152 -9.42 -11.96 -11.45
C HIS A 152 -9.95 -13.16 -10.65
N ASP A 153 -9.07 -13.84 -9.90
CA ASP A 153 -9.42 -15.03 -9.10
C ASP A 153 -9.61 -14.67 -7.60
N GLU A 154 -9.74 -13.39 -7.27
CA GLU A 154 -9.89 -12.94 -5.89
C GLU A 154 -11.36 -12.66 -5.56
N ALA A 155 -11.87 -13.24 -4.49
CA ALA A 155 -13.19 -12.92 -3.94
C ALA A 155 -13.07 -11.95 -2.75
N LEU A 156 -14.07 -11.08 -2.58
CA LEU A 156 -14.19 -10.28 -1.37
C LEU A 156 -14.37 -11.22 -0.16
N ARG A 157 -13.64 -10.94 0.90
CA ARG A 157 -13.61 -11.81 2.08
C ARG A 157 -14.96 -11.81 2.80
N ALA A 158 -15.51 -12.99 3.01
CA ALA A 158 -16.82 -13.16 3.67
C ALA A 158 -16.81 -12.76 5.16
N ASP A 159 -15.63 -12.68 5.80
CA ASP A 159 -15.47 -12.24 7.18
C ASP A 159 -15.40 -10.71 7.34
N TRP A 160 -15.47 -9.96 6.26
CA TRP A 160 -15.51 -8.50 6.32
C TRP A 160 -16.94 -8.01 6.60
N PRO A 161 -17.14 -7.18 7.61
CA PRO A 161 -18.46 -6.62 7.92
C PRO A 161 -18.78 -5.42 7.03
N VAL A 162 -18.99 -5.68 5.74
CA VAL A 162 -19.26 -4.68 4.68
C VAL A 162 -20.44 -5.12 3.83
N ASP A 163 -21.01 -4.21 3.06
CA ASP A 163 -22.11 -4.49 2.12
C ASP A 163 -21.61 -4.83 0.72
N GLY A 164 -20.32 -4.61 0.44
CA GLY A 164 -19.66 -4.94 -0.82
C GLY A 164 -18.54 -3.98 -1.18
N THR A 165 -18.09 -4.10 -2.43
CA THR A 165 -17.09 -3.23 -3.04
C THR A 165 -17.72 -2.01 -3.72
N THR A 166 -16.87 -1.15 -4.29
CA THR A 166 -17.27 -0.01 -5.12
C THR A 166 -17.48 -0.36 -6.60
N GLY A 167 -17.39 -1.65 -7.00
CA GLY A 167 -17.86 -2.17 -8.29
C GLY A 167 -16.83 -2.21 -9.42
N TYR A 168 -15.53 -2.13 -9.15
CA TYR A 168 -14.50 -2.25 -10.21
C TYR A 168 -14.53 -3.60 -10.92
N GLU A 169 -14.80 -4.69 -10.20
CA GLU A 169 -14.96 -6.04 -10.78
C GLU A 169 -16.15 -6.11 -11.75
N VAL A 170 -17.26 -5.42 -11.45
CA VAL A 170 -18.42 -5.36 -12.35
C VAL A 170 -18.10 -4.61 -13.62
N MET A 171 -17.39 -3.49 -13.49
CA MET A 171 -16.92 -2.69 -14.61
C MET A 171 -16.07 -3.52 -15.57
N ASN A 172 -15.09 -4.27 -15.06
CA ASN A 172 -14.22 -5.09 -15.88
C ASN A 172 -14.97 -6.25 -16.56
N LEU A 173 -15.97 -6.85 -15.90
CA LEU A 173 -16.85 -7.85 -16.50
C LEU A 173 -17.65 -7.25 -17.67
N LEU A 174 -18.21 -6.03 -17.48
CA LEU A 174 -18.94 -5.31 -18.54
C LEU A 174 -18.05 -4.96 -19.73
N HIS A 175 -16.82 -4.51 -19.47
CA HIS A 175 -15.87 -4.19 -20.54
C HIS A 175 -15.51 -5.45 -21.35
N GLY A 176 -15.21 -6.55 -20.65
CA GLY A 176 -14.90 -7.82 -21.32
C GLY A 176 -16.07 -8.42 -22.10
N LEU A 177 -17.32 -8.19 -21.65
CA LEU A 177 -18.53 -8.68 -22.33
C LEU A 177 -18.73 -8.04 -23.71
N GLN A 178 -18.23 -6.81 -23.91
CA GLN A 178 -18.33 -6.10 -25.18
C GLN A 178 -17.21 -6.44 -26.18
N VAL A 179 -16.32 -7.36 -25.81
CA VAL A 179 -15.17 -7.76 -26.64
C VAL A 179 -15.39 -9.18 -27.18
N SER A 180 -15.30 -9.32 -28.51
CA SER A 180 -15.35 -10.65 -29.14
C SER A 180 -14.07 -11.44 -28.83
N PRO A 181 -14.16 -12.67 -28.30
CA PRO A 181 -13.01 -13.52 -28.05
C PRO A 181 -12.17 -13.79 -29.32
N GLU A 182 -12.82 -13.89 -30.48
CA GLU A 182 -12.18 -14.13 -31.77
C GLU A 182 -11.29 -12.96 -32.21
N ALA A 183 -11.57 -11.75 -31.74
CA ALA A 183 -10.78 -10.55 -32.05
C ALA A 183 -9.39 -10.58 -31.40
N ARG A 184 -9.13 -11.43 -30.38
CA ARG A 184 -7.84 -11.52 -29.69
C ARG A 184 -6.68 -11.75 -30.64
N ARG A 185 -6.80 -12.77 -31.50
CA ARG A 185 -5.70 -13.15 -32.41
C ARG A 185 -5.38 -12.07 -33.45
N PRO A 186 -6.36 -11.53 -34.19
CA PRO A 186 -6.10 -10.43 -35.13
C PRO A 186 -5.51 -9.20 -34.48
N LEU A 187 -6.07 -8.74 -33.33
CA LEU A 187 -5.59 -7.57 -32.62
C LEU A 187 -4.16 -7.78 -32.05
N MET A 188 -3.86 -8.94 -31.50
CA MET A 188 -2.50 -9.25 -31.05
C MET A 188 -1.50 -9.30 -32.19
N THR A 189 -1.90 -9.74 -33.39
CA THR A 189 -1.03 -9.71 -34.57
C THR A 189 -0.79 -8.26 -35.00
N LEU A 190 -1.85 -7.47 -35.15
CA LEU A 190 -1.73 -6.03 -35.47
C LEU A 190 -0.86 -5.27 -34.44
N TYR A 191 -1.06 -5.55 -33.15
CA TYR A 191 -0.27 -4.92 -32.08
C TYR A 191 1.22 -5.25 -32.20
N ARG A 192 1.55 -6.53 -32.48
CA ARG A 192 2.94 -6.94 -32.70
C ARG A 192 3.58 -6.25 -33.91
N ASP A 193 2.81 -6.13 -35.00
CA ASP A 193 3.31 -5.53 -36.23
C ASP A 193 3.55 -4.02 -36.08
N LEU A 194 2.69 -3.33 -35.30
CA LEU A 194 2.78 -1.88 -35.10
C LEU A 194 3.73 -1.46 -33.98
N VAL A 195 3.73 -2.19 -32.84
CA VAL A 195 4.43 -1.78 -31.61
C VAL A 195 5.70 -2.60 -31.39
N ALA A 196 5.78 -3.82 -32.00
CA ALA A 196 6.87 -4.75 -31.79
C ALA A 196 7.22 -4.96 -30.29
N PRO A 197 6.25 -5.32 -29.43
CA PRO A 197 6.46 -5.48 -28.01
C PRO A 197 7.52 -6.56 -27.75
N THR A 198 8.42 -6.30 -26.81
CA THR A 198 9.51 -7.22 -26.46
C THR A 198 9.05 -8.32 -25.48
N ALA A 199 7.87 -8.14 -24.84
CA ALA A 199 7.35 -9.01 -23.78
C ALA A 199 5.82 -9.10 -23.83
N GLY A 200 5.26 -10.13 -23.18
CA GLY A 200 3.84 -10.23 -22.89
C GLY A 200 3.41 -9.36 -21.71
N PHE A 201 2.11 -9.36 -21.41
CA PHE A 201 1.57 -8.53 -20.32
C PHE A 201 2.16 -8.91 -18.95
N VAL A 202 2.26 -10.20 -18.65
CA VAL A 202 2.77 -10.70 -17.36
C VAL A 202 4.22 -10.26 -17.14
N GLU A 203 5.07 -10.39 -18.18
CA GLU A 203 6.46 -9.96 -18.13
C GLU A 203 6.58 -8.45 -17.99
N GLU A 204 5.71 -7.67 -18.66
CA GLU A 204 5.67 -6.21 -18.50
C GLU A 204 5.26 -5.80 -17.08
N VAL A 205 4.29 -6.50 -16.47
CA VAL A 205 3.90 -6.27 -15.06
C VAL A 205 5.06 -6.55 -14.11
N VAL A 206 5.79 -7.66 -14.29
CA VAL A 206 6.96 -8.00 -13.47
C VAL A 206 8.05 -6.94 -13.62
N ALA A 207 8.36 -6.54 -14.86
CA ALA A 207 9.35 -5.49 -15.13
C ALA A 207 8.94 -4.13 -14.52
N SER A 208 7.66 -3.76 -14.66
CA SER A 208 7.10 -2.54 -14.07
C SER A 208 7.15 -2.56 -12.54
N LYS A 209 6.85 -3.69 -11.89
CA LYS A 209 6.98 -3.83 -10.43
C LYS A 209 8.42 -3.65 -9.99
N HIS A 210 9.39 -4.24 -10.68
CA HIS A 210 10.81 -4.02 -10.41
C HIS A 210 11.21 -2.56 -10.57
N LEU A 211 10.73 -1.88 -11.62
CA LEU A 211 10.98 -0.45 -11.84
C LEU A 211 10.47 0.40 -10.67
N ILE A 212 9.23 0.21 -10.25
CA ILE A 212 8.62 0.96 -9.14
C ILE A 212 9.38 0.72 -7.83
N MET A 213 9.77 -0.53 -7.56
CA MET A 213 10.57 -0.90 -6.38
C MET A 213 12.01 -0.36 -6.42
N ALA A 214 12.54 -0.10 -7.59
CA ALA A 214 13.87 0.49 -7.75
C ALA A 214 13.84 2.04 -7.72
N THR A 215 12.68 2.65 -7.94
CA THR A 215 12.51 4.10 -8.08
C THR A 215 11.61 4.68 -6.97
N SER A 216 10.33 4.91 -7.25
CA SER A 216 9.43 5.69 -6.39
C SER A 216 9.13 5.04 -5.03
N LEU A 217 9.21 3.71 -4.91
CA LEU A 217 8.96 2.94 -3.69
C LEU A 217 10.20 2.18 -3.18
N ALA A 218 11.40 2.67 -3.48
CA ALA A 218 12.65 2.03 -3.07
C ALA A 218 12.90 2.15 -1.55
N ALA A 219 12.52 3.25 -0.94
CA ALA A 219 12.70 3.50 0.49
C ALA A 219 11.97 2.45 1.33
N GLU A 220 10.73 2.16 1.00
CA GLU A 220 9.89 1.19 1.70
C GLU A 220 10.47 -0.23 1.59
N LEU A 221 10.95 -0.62 0.40
CA LEU A 221 11.65 -1.90 0.21
C LEU A 221 12.93 -1.99 1.04
N ASN A 222 13.71 -0.91 1.10
CA ASN A 222 14.94 -0.86 1.88
C ASN A 222 14.66 -1.02 3.40
N VAL A 223 13.56 -0.42 3.89
CA VAL A 223 13.11 -0.58 5.28
C VAL A 223 12.68 -2.03 5.54
N LEU A 224 11.88 -2.63 4.66
CA LEU A 224 11.46 -4.03 4.76
C LEU A 224 12.67 -4.97 4.74
N ALA A 225 13.62 -4.78 3.83
CA ALA A 225 14.85 -5.58 3.79
C ALA A 225 15.68 -5.46 5.08
N GLY A 226 15.72 -4.27 5.68
CA GLY A 226 16.34 -4.03 6.97
C GLY A 226 15.64 -4.77 8.12
N ASP A 227 14.30 -4.76 8.13
CA ASP A 227 13.49 -5.47 9.10
C ASP A 227 13.67 -6.99 8.97
N LEU A 228 13.61 -7.51 7.75
CA LEU A 228 13.81 -8.93 7.46
C LEU A 228 15.22 -9.40 7.86
N ASN A 229 16.24 -8.59 7.56
CA ASN A 229 17.61 -8.88 7.98
C ASN A 229 17.75 -8.94 9.52
N ARG A 230 17.06 -8.06 10.27
CA ARG A 230 17.05 -8.14 11.75
C ARG A 230 16.40 -9.42 12.25
N ILE A 231 15.32 -9.87 11.60
CA ILE A 231 14.68 -11.16 11.92
C ILE A 231 15.64 -12.31 11.60
N ALA A 232 16.26 -12.32 10.41
CA ALA A 232 17.20 -13.35 10.00
C ALA A 232 18.39 -13.50 10.96
N LYS A 233 18.96 -12.37 11.43
CA LYS A 233 20.12 -12.37 12.35
C LYS A 233 19.83 -12.98 13.73
N ARG A 234 18.56 -13.21 14.09
CA ARG A 234 18.19 -13.82 15.37
C ARG A 234 18.30 -15.35 15.38
N SER A 235 18.32 -16.00 14.24
CA SER A 235 18.42 -17.46 14.14
C SER A 235 19.77 -17.89 13.57
N ARG A 236 20.38 -18.91 14.15
CA ARG A 236 21.63 -19.53 13.64
C ARG A 236 21.43 -20.13 12.24
N LEU A 237 20.21 -20.44 11.84
CA LEU A 237 19.90 -21.05 10.54
C LEU A 237 19.81 -20.02 9.41
N THR A 238 19.60 -18.75 9.74
CA THR A 238 19.31 -17.69 8.76
C THR A 238 20.21 -16.47 8.89
N ARG A 239 21.05 -16.42 9.95
CA ARG A 239 21.90 -15.27 10.26
C ARG A 239 22.89 -14.90 9.17
N ASP A 240 23.21 -15.84 8.31
CA ASP A 240 24.23 -15.67 7.27
C ASP A 240 23.65 -15.16 5.95
N TYR A 241 22.32 -15.02 5.83
CA TYR A 241 21.74 -14.34 4.68
C TYR A 241 22.20 -12.88 4.64
N ALA A 242 22.73 -12.48 3.48
CA ALA A 242 23.12 -11.10 3.24
C ALA A 242 21.88 -10.20 3.11
N ARG A 243 21.96 -8.97 3.62
CA ARG A 243 20.84 -8.00 3.50
C ARG A 243 20.43 -7.76 2.05
N GLN A 244 21.39 -7.71 1.12
CA GLN A 244 21.10 -7.52 -0.30
C GLN A 244 20.32 -8.71 -0.86
N SER A 245 20.73 -9.94 -0.56
CA SER A 245 20.04 -11.15 -1.01
C SER A 245 18.58 -11.21 -0.47
N LEU A 246 18.37 -10.80 0.78
CA LEU A 246 17.03 -10.68 1.37
C LEU A 246 16.19 -9.61 0.67
N ARG A 247 16.80 -8.47 0.30
CA ARG A 247 16.13 -7.40 -0.46
C ARG A 247 15.71 -7.88 -1.85
N ASP A 248 16.61 -8.58 -2.54
CA ASP A 248 16.36 -9.08 -3.88
C ASP A 248 15.28 -10.17 -3.88
N ALA A 249 15.33 -11.10 -2.90
CA ALA A 249 14.28 -12.10 -2.72
C ALA A 249 12.90 -11.45 -2.43
N LEU A 250 12.85 -10.42 -1.58
CA LEU A 250 11.60 -9.67 -1.36
C LEU A 250 11.11 -8.99 -2.63
N ALA A 251 12.00 -8.36 -3.39
CA ALA A 251 11.64 -7.71 -4.65
C ALA A 251 11.06 -8.72 -5.65
N HIS A 252 11.67 -9.89 -5.79
CA HIS A 252 11.16 -10.98 -6.63
C HIS A 252 9.79 -11.46 -6.17
N VAL A 253 9.58 -11.67 -4.86
CA VAL A 253 8.27 -12.10 -4.33
C VAL A 253 7.20 -11.04 -4.60
N VAL A 254 7.49 -9.75 -4.37
CA VAL A 254 6.56 -8.65 -4.66
C VAL A 254 6.25 -8.55 -6.16
N ALA A 255 7.27 -8.72 -7.03
CA ALA A 255 7.09 -8.68 -8.48
C ALA A 255 6.12 -9.77 -8.97
N HIS A 256 6.16 -10.94 -8.36
CA HIS A 256 5.29 -12.08 -8.69
C HIS A 256 4.03 -12.20 -7.82
N PHE A 257 3.74 -11.19 -6.97
CA PHE A 257 2.56 -11.21 -6.11
C PHE A 257 1.29 -11.01 -6.96
N PRO A 258 0.33 -11.98 -6.94
CA PRO A 258 -0.76 -12.00 -7.93
C PRO A 258 -1.95 -11.09 -7.58
N VAL A 259 -2.01 -10.57 -6.36
CA VAL A 259 -3.08 -9.69 -5.85
C VAL A 259 -2.47 -8.43 -5.24
N TYR A 260 -3.30 -7.43 -4.91
CA TYR A 260 -2.80 -6.22 -4.27
C TYR A 260 -2.18 -6.51 -2.89
N ARG A 261 -2.83 -7.35 -2.07
CA ARG A 261 -2.27 -7.79 -0.80
C ARG A 261 -2.93 -9.06 -0.26
N THR A 262 -2.32 -9.63 0.76
CA THR A 262 -2.89 -10.63 1.67
C THR A 262 -3.31 -10.01 3.00
N TYR A 263 -3.99 -10.77 3.85
CA TYR A 263 -4.56 -10.29 5.12
C TYR A 263 -4.12 -11.14 6.31
N VAL A 264 -2.82 -11.41 6.36
CA VAL A 264 -2.20 -12.11 7.49
C VAL A 264 -2.35 -11.30 8.77
N THR A 265 -2.82 -11.94 9.82
CA THR A 265 -3.13 -11.32 11.12
C THR A 265 -2.16 -11.80 12.21
N PRO A 266 -2.26 -11.28 13.44
CA PRO A 266 -1.53 -11.86 14.57
C PRO A 266 -1.83 -13.34 14.84
N LYS A 267 -2.95 -13.87 14.31
CA LYS A 267 -3.31 -15.30 14.42
C LYS A 267 -2.61 -16.17 13.37
N GLY A 268 -2.02 -15.56 12.35
CA GLY A 268 -1.36 -16.24 11.24
C GLY A 268 -2.01 -15.96 9.89
N ALA A 269 -1.53 -16.65 8.85
CA ALA A 269 -2.09 -16.61 7.51
C ALA A 269 -3.24 -17.61 7.37
N ALA A 270 -4.38 -17.17 6.84
CA ALA A 270 -5.47 -18.03 6.43
C ALA A 270 -5.07 -18.91 5.22
N ALA A 271 -5.82 -19.97 4.92
CA ALA A 271 -5.50 -20.89 3.82
C ALA A 271 -5.37 -20.16 2.47
N ALA A 272 -6.28 -19.23 2.16
CA ALA A 272 -6.23 -18.44 0.94
C ALA A 272 -4.97 -17.56 0.89
N ASP A 273 -4.63 -16.88 1.98
CA ASP A 273 -3.42 -16.05 2.05
C ASP A 273 -2.15 -16.89 1.88
N ARG A 274 -2.10 -18.10 2.48
CA ARG A 274 -1.00 -19.06 2.30
C ARG A 274 -0.82 -19.48 0.85
N ALA A 275 -1.92 -19.80 0.17
CA ALA A 275 -1.89 -20.18 -1.25
C ALA A 275 -1.35 -19.06 -2.14
N ILE A 276 -1.74 -17.80 -1.86
CA ILE A 276 -1.25 -16.61 -2.58
C ILE A 276 0.24 -16.41 -2.33
N ILE A 277 0.67 -16.42 -1.07
CA ILE A 277 2.08 -16.24 -0.68
C ILE A 277 2.94 -17.34 -1.31
N LYS A 278 2.52 -18.60 -1.18
CA LYS A 278 3.23 -19.73 -1.78
C LYS A 278 3.40 -19.58 -3.29
N ARG A 279 2.32 -19.25 -4.01
CA ARG A 279 2.36 -19.04 -5.48
C ARG A 279 3.34 -17.92 -5.86
N ALA A 280 3.36 -16.81 -5.11
CA ALA A 280 4.29 -15.70 -5.34
C ALA A 280 5.74 -16.13 -5.10
N VAL A 281 6.00 -16.84 -4.00
CA VAL A 281 7.33 -17.36 -3.63
C VAL A 281 7.82 -18.40 -4.65
N ASP A 282 6.97 -19.33 -5.07
CA ASP A 282 7.34 -20.36 -6.05
C ASP A 282 7.73 -19.71 -7.39
N ARG A 283 6.95 -18.73 -7.89
CA ARG A 283 7.28 -17.99 -9.11
C ARG A 283 8.57 -17.18 -8.97
N ALA A 284 8.75 -16.50 -7.84
CA ALA A 284 9.96 -15.74 -7.54
C ALA A 284 11.20 -16.66 -7.50
N ARG A 285 11.08 -17.84 -6.91
CA ARG A 285 12.13 -18.86 -6.86
C ARG A 285 12.54 -19.36 -8.26
N HIS A 286 11.57 -19.58 -9.15
CA HIS A 286 11.85 -19.99 -10.53
C HIS A 286 12.52 -18.89 -11.36
N ALA A 287 12.22 -17.63 -11.10
CA ALA A 287 12.83 -16.49 -11.77
C ALA A 287 14.18 -16.07 -11.17
N ALA A 288 14.57 -16.66 -10.03
CA ALA A 288 15.77 -16.26 -9.31
C ALA A 288 17.06 -16.71 -10.01
N THR A 289 18.04 -15.82 -10.03
CA THR A 289 19.40 -16.12 -10.53
C THR A 289 20.38 -16.46 -9.40
N THR A 290 19.94 -16.40 -8.13
CA THR A 290 20.78 -16.74 -6.97
C THR A 290 20.94 -18.24 -6.82
N PRO A 291 22.13 -18.74 -6.49
CA PRO A 291 22.37 -20.16 -6.25
C PRO A 291 21.72 -20.68 -4.94
N ASP A 292 21.52 -19.80 -3.95
CA ASP A 292 20.91 -20.18 -2.67
C ASP A 292 19.41 -19.85 -2.68
N LEU A 293 18.60 -20.88 -2.90
CA LEU A 293 17.14 -20.78 -2.93
C LEU A 293 16.49 -20.93 -1.54
N SER A 294 17.25 -21.31 -0.50
CA SER A 294 16.73 -21.47 0.87
C SER A 294 16.20 -20.16 1.47
N ILE A 295 16.67 -19.03 0.94
CA ILE A 295 16.19 -17.69 1.33
C ILE A 295 14.68 -17.51 1.06
N TYR A 296 14.14 -18.17 0.02
CA TYR A 296 12.72 -18.11 -0.30
C TYR A 296 11.87 -18.90 0.69
N ASP A 297 12.37 -20.02 1.23
CA ASP A 297 11.71 -20.77 2.31
C ASP A 297 11.61 -19.92 3.58
N PHE A 298 12.69 -19.19 3.89
CA PHE A 298 12.69 -18.25 5.01
C PHE A 298 11.71 -17.10 4.79
N VAL A 299 11.68 -16.50 3.60
CA VAL A 299 10.73 -15.42 3.26
C VAL A 299 9.28 -15.91 3.38
N GLU A 300 8.96 -17.09 2.83
CA GLU A 300 7.63 -17.70 2.96
C GLU A 300 7.22 -17.88 4.42
N ALA A 301 8.11 -18.47 5.22
CA ALA A 301 7.86 -18.73 6.65
C ALA A 301 7.64 -17.43 7.45
N VAL A 302 8.33 -16.34 7.09
CA VAL A 302 8.13 -15.02 7.72
C VAL A 302 6.81 -14.40 7.28
N LEU A 303 6.47 -14.46 5.99
CA LEU A 303 5.23 -13.88 5.44
C LEU A 303 3.98 -14.60 5.95
N THR A 304 4.04 -15.93 6.10
CA THR A 304 2.95 -16.72 6.70
C THR A 304 2.91 -16.67 8.22
N THR A 305 3.94 -16.10 8.85
CA THR A 305 4.20 -16.08 10.30
C THR A 305 4.65 -17.43 10.89
N ASP A 306 4.89 -18.45 10.09
CA ASP A 306 5.33 -19.76 10.55
C ASP A 306 6.75 -19.73 11.14
N ALA A 307 7.59 -18.77 10.72
CA ALA A 307 8.90 -18.52 11.31
C ALA A 307 8.85 -18.18 12.82
N ALA A 308 7.67 -17.89 13.37
CA ALA A 308 7.47 -17.69 14.80
C ALA A 308 7.38 -19.00 15.59
N ALA A 309 7.33 -20.15 14.92
CA ALA A 309 7.34 -21.49 15.48
C ALA A 309 8.67 -22.19 15.17
N ALA A 310 8.91 -23.38 15.73
CA ALA A 310 10.03 -24.22 15.32
C ALA A 310 9.94 -24.50 13.80
N PRO A 311 11.02 -24.53 13.03
CA PRO A 311 12.43 -24.66 13.43
C PRO A 311 13.23 -23.34 13.57
N TRP A 312 12.63 -22.19 13.63
CA TRP A 312 13.28 -20.89 13.63
C TRP A 312 13.52 -20.32 15.04
N PRO A 313 14.46 -20.91 15.83
CA PRO A 313 14.71 -20.48 17.20
C PRO A 313 15.23 -19.03 17.24
N GLY A 314 14.80 -18.27 18.24
CA GLY A 314 15.21 -16.88 18.45
C GLY A 314 14.33 -15.85 17.73
N ALA A 315 13.45 -16.25 16.84
CA ALA A 315 12.50 -15.35 16.21
C ALA A 315 11.43 -14.85 17.20
N ARG A 316 11.22 -13.53 17.23
CA ARG A 316 10.19 -12.92 18.08
C ARG A 316 8.90 -12.79 17.28
N ARG A 317 7.82 -13.48 17.74
CA ARG A 317 6.52 -13.46 17.07
C ARG A 317 6.03 -12.05 16.71
N GLY A 318 6.16 -11.09 17.64
CA GLY A 318 5.73 -9.72 17.39
C GLY A 318 6.49 -9.00 16.26
N GLU A 319 7.77 -9.32 16.04
CA GLU A 319 8.56 -8.76 14.95
C GLU A 319 8.16 -9.37 13.61
N ILE A 320 7.94 -10.69 13.56
CA ILE A 320 7.50 -11.41 12.37
C ILE A 320 6.10 -10.94 11.92
N VAL A 321 5.15 -10.90 12.85
CA VAL A 321 3.79 -10.41 12.56
C VAL A 321 3.82 -8.96 12.06
N ARG A 322 4.60 -8.10 12.70
CA ARG A 322 4.75 -6.71 12.26
C ARG A 322 5.33 -6.63 10.86
N PHE A 323 6.34 -7.45 10.56
CA PHE A 323 6.94 -7.53 9.24
C PHE A 323 5.92 -7.97 8.18
N ALA A 324 5.23 -9.09 8.39
CA ALA A 324 4.23 -9.60 7.46
C ALA A 324 3.12 -8.57 7.15
N ARG A 325 2.63 -7.87 8.19
CA ARG A 325 1.62 -6.81 8.02
C ARG A 325 2.16 -5.59 7.27
N ARG A 326 3.41 -5.18 7.50
CA ARG A 326 4.06 -4.10 6.73
C ARG A 326 4.33 -4.49 5.29
N PHE A 327 4.71 -5.74 5.04
CA PHE A 327 4.85 -6.27 3.69
C PHE A 327 3.54 -6.19 2.92
N GLN A 328 2.42 -6.54 3.52
CA GLN A 328 1.09 -6.41 2.93
C GLN A 328 0.72 -4.96 2.59
N GLN A 329 1.11 -4.01 3.42
CA GLN A 329 0.91 -2.58 3.14
C GLN A 329 1.82 -2.06 2.01
N TYR A 330 2.85 -2.80 1.63
CA TYR A 330 3.76 -2.46 0.55
C TYR A 330 3.34 -3.03 -0.81
N THR A 331 2.83 -4.26 -0.84
CA THR A 331 2.46 -4.93 -2.10
C THR A 331 1.35 -4.20 -2.86
N GLY A 332 0.37 -3.62 -2.15
CA GLY A 332 -0.72 -2.84 -2.74
C GLY A 332 -0.22 -1.64 -3.57
N PRO A 333 0.49 -0.69 -2.96
CA PRO A 333 1.09 0.45 -3.67
C PRO A 333 1.98 0.08 -4.85
N VAL A 334 2.82 -0.96 -4.70
CA VAL A 334 3.65 -1.45 -5.81
C VAL A 334 2.79 -1.96 -6.96
N THR A 335 1.75 -2.73 -6.66
CA THR A 335 0.84 -3.26 -7.69
C THR A 335 0.09 -2.13 -8.39
N ALA A 336 -0.51 -1.19 -7.66
CA ALA A 336 -1.21 -0.06 -8.26
C ALA A 336 -0.29 0.75 -9.19
N LYS A 337 0.88 1.19 -8.70
CA LYS A 337 1.80 2.00 -9.49
C LYS A 337 2.42 1.24 -10.68
N ALA A 338 2.72 -0.04 -10.51
CA ALA A 338 3.34 -0.83 -11.56
C ALA A 338 2.33 -1.32 -12.62
N VAL A 339 1.14 -1.75 -12.22
CA VAL A 339 0.15 -2.26 -13.17
C VAL A 339 -0.62 -1.10 -13.80
N GLU A 340 -1.29 -0.31 -12.95
CA GLU A 340 -2.25 0.68 -13.41
C GLU A 340 -1.59 1.93 -13.99
N ASP A 341 -0.49 2.41 -13.38
CA ASP A 341 0.18 3.65 -13.78
C ASP A 341 1.42 3.42 -14.67
N THR A 342 1.80 2.17 -14.93
CA THR A 342 2.97 1.84 -15.75
C THR A 342 2.64 0.81 -16.83
N ALA A 343 2.35 -0.44 -16.47
CA ALA A 343 2.17 -1.51 -17.45
C ALA A 343 1.01 -1.24 -18.41
N PHE A 344 -0.11 -0.69 -17.93
CA PHE A 344 -1.26 -0.31 -18.77
C PHE A 344 -0.95 0.77 -19.83
N TYR A 345 0.13 1.48 -19.69
CA TYR A 345 0.60 2.48 -20.65
C TYR A 345 1.72 1.97 -21.57
N ARG A 346 2.21 0.75 -21.32
CA ARG A 346 3.27 0.11 -22.09
C ARG A 346 2.78 -1.10 -22.88
N TRP A 347 1.71 -1.75 -22.42
CA TRP A 347 1.11 -2.90 -23.06
C TRP A 347 -0.40 -2.67 -23.21
N PHE A 348 -0.87 -2.43 -24.45
CA PHE A 348 -2.25 -1.98 -24.72
C PHE A 348 -2.78 -2.48 -26.09
N PRO A 349 -2.85 -3.79 -26.35
CA PRO A 349 -3.42 -4.32 -27.60
C PRO A 349 -4.88 -3.88 -27.83
N LEU A 350 -5.65 -3.77 -26.75
CA LEU A 350 -7.01 -3.23 -26.75
C LEU A 350 -7.17 -2.34 -25.51
N VAL A 351 -7.07 -1.04 -25.70
CA VAL A 351 -6.96 -0.06 -24.63
C VAL A 351 -8.19 -0.01 -23.71
N SER A 352 -9.37 -0.46 -24.18
CA SER A 352 -10.58 -0.54 -23.35
C SER A 352 -10.49 -1.55 -22.21
N LEU A 353 -9.54 -2.49 -22.26
CA LEU A 353 -9.27 -3.47 -21.20
C LEU A 353 -8.22 -3.00 -20.19
N ASN A 354 -7.51 -1.89 -20.48
CA ASN A 354 -6.47 -1.35 -19.61
C ASN A 354 -7.09 -0.41 -18.56
N GLU A 355 -7.82 -0.98 -17.61
CA GLU A 355 -8.55 -0.23 -16.61
C GLU A 355 -8.31 -0.78 -15.21
N VAL A 356 -8.57 0.01 -14.16
CA VAL A 356 -8.35 -0.35 -12.76
C VAL A 356 -8.96 -1.72 -12.45
N GLY A 357 -8.17 -2.62 -11.90
CA GLY A 357 -8.56 -4.00 -11.62
C GLY A 357 -8.71 -4.90 -12.85
N GLY A 358 -8.43 -4.39 -14.05
CA GLY A 358 -8.47 -5.15 -15.30
C GLY A 358 -7.23 -6.01 -15.49
N GLU A 359 -7.39 -7.09 -16.24
CA GLU A 359 -6.32 -7.96 -16.73
C GLU A 359 -6.40 -8.03 -18.27
N PRO A 360 -5.69 -7.13 -18.99
CA PRO A 360 -5.86 -6.99 -20.44
C PRO A 360 -5.54 -8.23 -21.27
N ASP A 361 -4.85 -9.21 -20.74
CA ASP A 361 -4.61 -10.52 -21.36
C ASP A 361 -5.77 -11.51 -21.17
N HIS A 362 -6.69 -11.28 -20.21
CA HIS A 362 -8.03 -11.84 -20.17
C HIS A 362 -8.95 -11.06 -21.13
N PHE A 363 -8.92 -11.43 -22.39
CA PHE A 363 -9.37 -10.58 -23.50
C PHE A 363 -10.88 -10.39 -23.60
N ALA A 364 -11.69 -11.31 -23.07
CA ALA A 364 -13.15 -11.23 -23.16
C ALA A 364 -13.81 -11.90 -21.96
N THR A 365 -15.03 -11.45 -21.66
CA THR A 365 -15.93 -12.09 -20.69
C THR A 365 -17.07 -12.75 -21.45
N THR A 366 -17.34 -14.03 -21.19
CA THR A 366 -18.52 -14.70 -21.81
C THR A 366 -19.80 -14.30 -21.09
N PRO A 367 -20.98 -14.39 -21.77
CA PRO A 367 -22.27 -14.17 -21.10
C PRO A 367 -22.48 -15.08 -19.88
N GLU A 368 -22.02 -16.34 -19.95
CA GLU A 368 -22.13 -17.31 -18.87
C GLU A 368 -21.30 -16.84 -17.66
N THR A 369 -20.06 -16.40 -17.87
CA THR A 369 -19.18 -15.85 -16.81
C THR A 369 -19.80 -14.62 -16.19
N PHE A 370 -20.33 -13.71 -17.00
CA PHE A 370 -21.00 -12.50 -16.53
C PHE A 370 -22.23 -12.83 -15.66
N HIS A 371 -23.09 -13.75 -16.10
CA HIS A 371 -24.27 -14.15 -15.34
C HIS A 371 -23.90 -14.89 -14.05
N ALA A 372 -22.90 -15.75 -14.07
CA ALA A 372 -22.41 -16.46 -12.88
C ALA A 372 -21.87 -15.46 -11.83
N ALA A 373 -21.05 -14.48 -12.24
CA ALA A 373 -20.52 -13.46 -11.34
C ALA A 373 -21.64 -12.57 -10.75
N ASN A 374 -22.68 -12.25 -11.52
CA ASN A 374 -23.84 -11.52 -11.03
C ASN A 374 -24.66 -12.32 -10.02
N ALA A 375 -24.86 -13.62 -10.27
CA ALA A 375 -25.55 -14.51 -9.34
C ALA A 375 -24.79 -14.64 -8.01
N GLU A 376 -23.47 -14.81 -8.07
CA GLU A 376 -22.58 -14.88 -6.91
C GLU A 376 -22.64 -13.57 -6.10
N ARG A 377 -22.57 -12.41 -6.78
CA ARG A 377 -22.68 -11.10 -6.11
C ARG A 377 -24.05 -10.92 -5.45
N LEU A 378 -25.13 -11.31 -6.12
CA LEU A 378 -26.48 -11.24 -5.54
C LEU A 378 -26.63 -12.14 -4.31
N ALA A 379 -26.01 -13.31 -4.31
CA ALA A 379 -26.07 -14.25 -3.19
C ALA A 379 -25.28 -13.76 -1.94
N HIS A 380 -24.12 -13.14 -2.13
CA HIS A 380 -23.20 -12.81 -1.05
C HIS A 380 -23.13 -11.32 -0.73
N TRP A 381 -23.29 -10.45 -1.75
CA TRP A 381 -23.11 -9.00 -1.65
C TRP A 381 -24.23 -8.24 -2.37
N PRO A 382 -25.53 -8.46 -2.00
CA PRO A 382 -26.67 -7.91 -2.74
C PRO A 382 -26.72 -6.37 -2.75
N ARG A 383 -25.99 -5.72 -1.84
CA ARG A 383 -25.93 -4.26 -1.72
C ARG A 383 -24.61 -3.68 -2.28
N ALA A 384 -23.74 -4.51 -2.90
CA ALA A 384 -22.53 -4.03 -3.53
C ALA A 384 -22.83 -2.99 -4.61
N PHE A 385 -21.94 -2.01 -4.77
CA PHE A 385 -22.07 -1.05 -5.84
C PHE A 385 -21.73 -1.70 -7.18
N VAL A 386 -22.32 -1.15 -8.22
CA VAL A 386 -22.01 -1.44 -9.62
C VAL A 386 -21.58 -0.14 -10.29
N ALA A 387 -20.51 -0.22 -11.08
CA ALA A 387 -19.96 0.94 -11.76
C ALA A 387 -19.64 0.59 -13.22
N THR A 388 -19.82 1.55 -14.13
CA THR A 388 -19.33 1.52 -15.51
C THR A 388 -18.11 2.41 -15.67
N ALA A 389 -17.99 3.42 -14.81
CA ALA A 389 -16.84 4.30 -14.66
C ALA A 389 -16.73 4.82 -13.23
N THR A 390 -15.54 5.20 -12.81
CA THR A 390 -15.25 5.88 -11.53
C THR A 390 -14.30 7.06 -11.78
N HIS A 391 -14.06 7.86 -10.73
CA HIS A 391 -13.08 8.97 -10.78
C HIS A 391 -11.63 8.51 -10.94
N ASP A 392 -11.32 7.23 -10.66
CA ASP A 392 -9.97 6.63 -10.76
C ASP A 392 -9.71 5.88 -12.06
N HIS A 393 -10.60 5.98 -13.02
CA HIS A 393 -10.43 5.38 -14.33
C HIS A 393 -9.17 5.88 -15.03
N LYS A 394 -8.46 4.96 -15.69
CA LYS A 394 -7.26 5.30 -16.47
C LYS A 394 -7.62 5.86 -17.84
N ARG A 395 -8.69 5.35 -18.42
CA ARG A 395 -9.12 5.73 -19.79
C ARG A 395 -10.49 6.42 -19.84
N GLY A 396 -11.39 6.08 -18.91
CA GLY A 396 -12.75 6.61 -18.88
C GLY A 396 -13.60 6.19 -20.05
N GLU A 397 -14.88 6.52 -19.98
CA GLU A 397 -15.88 6.13 -20.98
C GLU A 397 -15.68 6.87 -22.32
N ASP A 398 -15.32 8.15 -22.29
CA ASP A 398 -15.08 8.97 -23.48
C ASP A 398 -13.92 8.43 -24.32
N VAL A 399 -12.84 8.00 -23.69
CA VAL A 399 -11.69 7.41 -24.39
C VAL A 399 -12.07 6.08 -25.03
N ARG A 400 -12.90 5.29 -24.36
CA ARG A 400 -13.37 4.00 -24.89
C ARG A 400 -14.35 4.20 -26.06
N ALA A 401 -15.17 5.23 -26.01
CA ALA A 401 -16.12 5.56 -27.08
C ALA A 401 -15.41 6.08 -28.35
N ARG A 402 -14.29 6.74 -28.22
CA ARG A 402 -13.46 7.24 -29.35
C ARG A 402 -12.69 6.13 -30.05
#